data_b78be26abf668a943a39f5b70640ad94
#
_entry.id   b78be26abf668a943a39f5b70640ad94
#
_cell.length_a   1.000
_cell.length_b   1.000
_cell.length_c   1.000
_cell.angle_alpha   90.00
_cell.angle_beta   90.00
_cell.angle_gamma   90.00
#
_symmetry.space_group_name_H-M   'P 1'
#
loop_
_entity.id
_entity.type
_entity.pdbx_description
1 polymer ?
#
loop_
_entity_poly.entity_id
_entity_poly.type
_entity_poly.pdbx_seq_one_letter_code
_entity_poly.pdbx_strand_id
1 'polypeptide(L)'
;MGFHAYSSPYDWSRIAGFKATAKTVPGGMIDLSVGSPVDPVPSSVQQALVAGADAPNAHGYPVTAGTADLKAAIDTWFRELRGVDLKSINAAAVPTVGSKEAVALMASLLHLGEGDVVVQPAVSYPTYEIGTQLAGATVVKVDDVTDVDSWVNIPNVKAIWINSPCNPSGEVISADWLTDIVAAARRIGAVVLSDECYVLMDWRSVRRNTAAFSAPAASASA
;
A
#
# COMPACT_ATOMS: atom_id res chain seq x y z
N MET A 1 9.88 -13.70 -29.76
CA MET A 1 9.26 -13.10 -28.57
C MET A 1 8.52 -11.86 -29.02
N GLY A 2 7.28 -11.67 -28.64
CA GLY A 2 6.43 -10.53 -28.97
C GLY A 2 5.66 -10.07 -27.74
N PHE A 3 4.84 -9.04 -27.88
CA PHE A 3 3.94 -8.60 -26.83
C PHE A 3 2.89 -9.69 -26.57
N HIS A 4 2.73 -10.08 -25.31
CA HIS A 4 1.65 -10.96 -24.89
C HIS A 4 0.45 -10.12 -24.48
N ALA A 5 -0.77 -10.60 -24.81
CA ALA A 5 -1.99 -9.96 -24.34
C ALA A 5 -2.03 -10.04 -22.81
N TYR A 6 -2.14 -8.89 -22.16
CA TYR A 6 -2.35 -8.80 -20.73
C TYR A 6 -3.85 -8.78 -20.44
N SER A 7 -4.30 -9.70 -19.59
CA SER A 7 -5.69 -9.71 -19.12
C SER A 7 -5.74 -9.03 -17.75
N SER A 8 -6.27 -7.81 -17.72
CA SER A 8 -6.51 -7.13 -16.44
C SER A 8 -7.55 -7.89 -15.62
N PRO A 9 -7.29 -8.16 -14.33
CA PRO A 9 -8.29 -8.74 -13.44
C PRO A 9 -9.47 -7.80 -13.18
N TYR A 10 -9.35 -6.54 -13.61
CA TYR A 10 -10.35 -5.50 -13.40
C TYR A 10 -10.72 -4.81 -14.73
N ASP A 11 -11.99 -4.94 -15.11
CA ASP A 11 -12.54 -4.34 -16.32
C ASP A 11 -13.48 -3.17 -15.99
N TRP A 12 -12.98 -1.96 -16.10
CA TRP A 12 -13.74 -0.71 -15.88
C TRP A 12 -14.85 -0.50 -16.91
N SER A 13 -14.82 -1.13 -18.07
CA SER A 13 -15.84 -0.98 -19.09
C SER A 13 -17.21 -1.50 -18.63
N ARG A 14 -17.21 -2.44 -17.68
CA ARG A 14 -18.44 -3.04 -17.13
C ARG A 14 -19.37 -2.03 -16.46
N ILE A 15 -18.84 -0.93 -15.92
CA ILE A 15 -19.66 0.11 -15.28
C ILE A 15 -20.16 1.19 -16.26
N ALA A 16 -19.66 1.21 -17.49
CA ALA A 16 -20.00 2.24 -18.47
C ALA A 16 -21.51 2.24 -18.81
N GLY A 17 -22.13 1.06 -18.94
CA GLY A 17 -23.57 0.92 -19.17
C GLY A 17 -24.42 1.47 -18.02
N PHE A 18 -24.03 1.19 -16.78
CA PHE A 18 -24.72 1.70 -15.60
C PHE A 18 -24.62 3.24 -15.52
N LYS A 19 -23.44 3.80 -15.80
CA LYS A 19 -23.25 5.26 -15.86
C LYS A 19 -24.09 5.90 -16.97
N ALA A 20 -24.18 5.28 -18.14
CA ALA A 20 -25.01 5.77 -19.22
C ALA A 20 -26.49 5.81 -18.80
N THR A 21 -27.00 4.74 -18.19
CA THR A 21 -28.37 4.69 -17.68
C THR A 21 -28.61 5.74 -16.58
N ALA A 22 -27.72 5.89 -15.61
CA ALA A 22 -27.86 6.86 -14.54
C ALA A 22 -27.92 8.30 -15.04
N LYS A 23 -27.20 8.65 -16.10
CA LYS A 23 -27.20 9.98 -16.72
C LYS A 23 -28.55 10.36 -17.35
N THR A 24 -29.42 9.39 -17.65
CA THR A 24 -30.76 9.68 -18.25
C THR A 24 -31.80 10.10 -17.20
N VAL A 25 -31.52 9.95 -15.91
CA VAL A 25 -32.44 10.32 -14.84
C VAL A 25 -32.52 11.84 -14.71
N PRO A 26 -33.73 12.42 -14.59
CA PRO A 26 -33.89 13.85 -14.28
C PRO A 26 -33.16 14.21 -12.98
N GLY A 27 -32.31 15.24 -13.02
CA GLY A 27 -31.43 15.64 -11.91
C GLY A 27 -29.99 15.15 -12.03
N GLY A 28 -29.71 14.26 -13.02
CA GLY A 28 -28.37 13.80 -13.34
C GLY A 28 -27.89 12.64 -12.47
N MET A 29 -26.61 12.29 -12.61
CA MET A 29 -25.98 11.18 -11.94
C MET A 29 -25.13 11.64 -10.74
N ILE A 30 -25.28 11.00 -9.60
CA ILE A 30 -24.33 11.09 -8.49
C ILE A 30 -23.39 9.89 -8.62
N ASP A 31 -22.12 10.14 -8.96
CA ASP A 31 -21.13 9.08 -9.16
C ASP A 31 -20.46 8.70 -7.83
N LEU A 32 -20.82 7.56 -7.29
CA LEU A 32 -20.23 6.97 -6.10
C LEU A 32 -19.33 5.75 -6.42
N SER A 33 -18.99 5.55 -7.70
CA SER A 33 -18.22 4.36 -8.14
C SER A 33 -16.74 4.46 -7.84
N VAL A 34 -16.21 5.66 -7.64
CA VAL A 34 -14.81 5.92 -7.31
C VAL A 34 -14.73 6.96 -6.20
N GLY A 35 -14.06 6.59 -5.10
CA GLY A 35 -13.80 7.51 -4.00
C GLY A 35 -12.65 8.46 -4.36
N SER A 36 -12.97 9.64 -4.86
CA SER A 36 -11.96 10.70 -5.08
C SER A 36 -12.16 11.82 -4.05
N PRO A 37 -11.06 12.33 -3.45
CA PRO A 37 -11.16 13.52 -2.60
C PRO A 37 -11.77 14.70 -3.36
N VAL A 38 -12.68 15.43 -2.71
CA VAL A 38 -13.35 16.59 -3.28
C VAL A 38 -12.97 17.89 -2.58
N ASP A 39 -12.29 17.79 -1.44
CA ASP A 39 -11.84 18.95 -0.69
C ASP A 39 -10.72 19.69 -1.44
N PRO A 40 -10.67 21.03 -1.38
CA PRO A 40 -9.61 21.79 -2.01
C PRO A 40 -8.26 21.50 -1.33
N VAL A 41 -7.19 21.58 -2.12
CA VAL A 41 -5.84 21.47 -1.57
C VAL A 41 -5.60 22.62 -0.57
N PRO A 42 -5.12 22.35 0.65
CA PRO A 42 -4.82 23.36 1.64
C PRO A 42 -3.92 24.48 1.09
N SER A 43 -4.21 25.73 1.44
CA SER A 43 -3.45 26.88 0.94
C SER A 43 -1.96 26.83 1.31
N SER A 44 -1.61 26.25 2.46
CA SER A 44 -0.22 26.02 2.86
C SER A 44 0.54 25.12 1.90
N VAL A 45 -0.11 24.08 1.37
CA VAL A 45 0.50 23.17 0.38
C VAL A 45 0.68 23.89 -0.95
N GLN A 46 -0.34 24.66 -1.39
CA GLN A 46 -0.24 25.44 -2.63
C GLN A 46 0.90 26.47 -2.56
N GLN A 47 1.00 27.21 -1.44
CA GLN A 47 2.07 28.19 -1.23
C GLN A 47 3.45 27.53 -1.19
N ALA A 48 3.60 26.37 -0.55
CA ALA A 48 4.86 25.64 -0.53
C ALA A 48 5.29 25.18 -1.92
N LEU A 49 4.34 24.71 -2.76
CA LEU A 49 4.62 24.35 -4.15
C LEU A 49 5.10 25.57 -4.97
N VAL A 50 4.43 26.71 -4.83
CA VAL A 50 4.84 27.96 -5.52
C VAL A 50 6.22 28.41 -5.06
N ALA A 51 6.48 28.41 -3.75
CA ALA A 51 7.78 28.79 -3.19
C ALA A 51 8.92 27.84 -3.62
N GLY A 52 8.61 26.55 -3.80
CA GLY A 52 9.58 25.55 -4.24
C GLY A 52 9.82 25.50 -5.75
N ALA A 53 8.96 26.14 -6.55
CA ALA A 53 9.00 26.01 -8.01
C ALA A 53 10.30 26.53 -8.66
N ASP A 54 10.94 27.50 -8.01
CA ASP A 54 12.20 28.12 -8.49
C ASP A 54 13.40 27.76 -7.57
N ALA A 55 13.31 26.69 -6.82
CA ALA A 55 14.42 26.20 -6.01
C ALA A 55 15.62 25.81 -6.90
N PRO A 56 16.88 25.94 -6.43
CA PRO A 56 18.08 25.72 -7.27
C PRO A 56 18.14 24.37 -7.97
N ASN A 57 17.45 23.35 -7.45
CA ASN A 57 17.41 22.00 -8.01
C ASN A 57 16.06 21.63 -8.68
N ALA A 58 15.12 22.60 -8.78
CA ALA A 58 13.76 22.32 -9.24
C ALA A 58 13.72 21.82 -10.71
N HIS A 59 14.69 22.22 -11.53
CA HIS A 59 14.79 21.87 -12.96
C HIS A 59 15.89 20.87 -13.26
N GLY A 60 16.56 20.32 -12.23
CA GLY A 60 17.59 19.31 -12.35
C GLY A 60 17.03 17.88 -12.27
N TYR A 61 17.94 16.91 -12.36
CA TYR A 61 17.55 15.52 -12.08
C TYR A 61 17.15 15.35 -10.61
N PRO A 62 16.09 14.59 -10.31
CA PRO A 62 15.71 14.31 -8.94
C PRO A 62 16.77 13.44 -8.24
N VAL A 63 16.92 13.62 -6.93
CA VAL A 63 17.72 12.71 -6.10
C VAL A 63 16.94 11.41 -5.94
N THR A 64 17.46 10.31 -6.51
CA THR A 64 16.79 9.01 -6.59
C THR A 64 16.23 8.51 -5.25
N ALA A 65 16.99 8.70 -4.17
CA ALA A 65 16.57 8.28 -2.83
C ALA A 65 15.83 9.36 -2.04
N GLY A 66 15.46 10.48 -2.67
CA GLY A 66 14.87 11.66 -2.03
C GLY A 66 15.92 12.59 -1.40
N THR A 67 15.57 13.87 -1.30
CA THR A 67 16.42 14.87 -0.65
C THR A 67 16.52 14.65 0.85
N ALA A 68 17.55 15.20 1.49
CA ALA A 68 17.71 15.12 2.95
C ALA A 68 16.51 15.74 3.68
N ASP A 69 16.03 16.87 3.19
CA ASP A 69 14.89 17.58 3.79
C ASP A 69 13.58 16.77 3.69
N LEU A 70 13.34 16.12 2.53
CA LEU A 70 12.18 15.25 2.36
C LEU A 70 12.25 14.05 3.34
N LYS A 71 13.41 13.42 3.46
CA LYS A 71 13.61 12.32 4.42
C LYS A 71 13.39 12.76 5.85
N ALA A 72 13.92 13.92 6.24
CA ALA A 72 13.71 14.47 7.57
C ALA A 72 12.23 14.79 7.83
N ALA A 73 11.50 15.29 6.83
CA ALA A 73 10.06 15.51 6.93
C ALA A 73 9.29 14.19 7.11
N ILE A 74 9.65 13.15 6.37
CA ILE A 74 9.06 11.82 6.51
C ILE A 74 9.36 11.23 7.90
N ASP A 75 10.60 11.28 8.37
CA ASP A 75 10.97 10.82 9.71
C ASP A 75 10.16 11.54 10.80
N THR A 76 9.98 12.85 10.64
CA THR A 76 9.15 13.67 11.54
C THR A 76 7.68 13.23 11.50
N TRP A 77 7.12 12.98 10.31
CA TRP A 77 5.76 12.50 10.15
C TRP A 77 5.55 11.16 10.85
N PHE A 78 6.46 10.19 10.67
CA PHE A 78 6.37 8.89 11.35
C PHE A 78 6.42 9.05 12.87
N ARG A 79 7.36 9.87 13.38
CA ARG A 79 7.51 10.08 14.82
C ARG A 79 6.29 10.77 15.44
N GLU A 80 5.77 11.82 14.79
CA GLU A 80 4.71 12.64 15.38
C GLU A 80 3.32 12.06 15.16
N LEU A 81 3.05 11.49 14.00
CA LEU A 81 1.73 10.97 13.67
C LEU A 81 1.59 9.47 13.89
N ARG A 82 2.69 8.72 13.85
CA ARG A 82 2.67 7.27 14.00
C ARG A 82 3.31 6.78 15.30
N GLY A 83 4.04 7.65 16.01
CA GLY A 83 4.76 7.26 17.22
C GLY A 83 5.96 6.31 16.93
N VAL A 84 6.46 6.30 15.69
CA VAL A 84 7.53 5.41 15.25
C VAL A 84 8.79 6.18 14.95
N ASP A 85 9.88 5.84 15.60
CA ASP A 85 11.23 6.26 15.22
C ASP A 85 11.82 5.24 14.25
N LEU A 86 11.91 5.60 12.97
CA LEU A 86 12.39 4.69 11.91
C LEU A 86 13.80 4.17 12.19
N LYS A 87 14.66 5.00 12.79
CA LYS A 87 16.04 4.62 13.12
C LYS A 87 16.09 3.55 14.20
N SER A 88 15.20 3.63 15.20
CA SER A 88 15.16 2.67 16.31
C SER A 88 14.80 1.25 15.86
N ILE A 89 14.07 1.14 14.74
CA ILE A 89 13.67 -0.14 14.14
C ILE A 89 14.52 -0.54 12.91
N ASN A 90 15.64 0.16 12.67
CA ASN A 90 16.52 -0.04 11.52
C ASN A 90 15.78 0.06 10.18
N ALA A 91 14.85 1.01 10.06
CA ALA A 91 14.10 1.28 8.86
C ALA A 91 14.52 2.61 8.22
N ALA A 92 14.24 2.75 6.93
CA ALA A 92 14.46 3.96 6.17
C ALA A 92 13.29 4.23 5.22
N ALA A 93 13.03 5.52 4.96
CA ALA A 93 12.03 5.92 3.98
C ALA A 93 12.64 6.05 2.59
N VAL A 94 11.93 5.52 1.60
CA VAL A 94 12.21 5.72 0.18
C VAL A 94 10.97 6.36 -0.46
N PRO A 95 11.04 7.62 -0.90
CA PRO A 95 9.90 8.27 -1.53
C PRO A 95 9.64 7.68 -2.93
N THR A 96 8.37 7.58 -3.28
CA THR A 96 7.90 7.11 -4.59
C THR A 96 6.92 8.11 -5.20
N VAL A 97 6.65 7.99 -6.51
CA VAL A 97 5.62 8.79 -7.18
C VAL A 97 4.24 8.20 -6.90
N GLY A 98 3.83 8.28 -5.62
CA GLY A 98 2.58 7.71 -5.11
C GLY A 98 2.70 6.23 -4.72
N SER A 99 1.82 5.81 -3.80
CA SER A 99 1.79 4.44 -3.28
C SER A 99 1.49 3.38 -4.35
N LYS A 100 0.72 3.73 -5.38
CA LYS A 100 0.40 2.80 -6.47
C LYS A 100 1.65 2.32 -7.23
N GLU A 101 2.64 3.19 -7.43
CA GLU A 101 3.92 2.81 -8.04
C GLU A 101 4.65 1.81 -7.15
N ALA A 102 4.79 2.11 -5.86
CA ALA A 102 5.44 1.21 -4.91
C ALA A 102 4.76 -0.16 -4.89
N VAL A 103 3.42 -0.20 -4.80
CA VAL A 103 2.63 -1.44 -4.82
C VAL A 103 2.88 -2.24 -6.10
N ALA A 104 2.84 -1.58 -7.27
CA ALA A 104 3.00 -2.26 -8.56
C ALA A 104 4.41 -2.85 -8.75
N LEU A 105 5.43 -2.21 -8.18
CA LEU A 105 6.82 -2.62 -8.33
C LEU A 105 7.31 -3.57 -7.24
N MET A 106 6.59 -3.73 -6.13
CA MET A 106 7.12 -4.41 -4.95
C MET A 106 7.55 -5.85 -5.22
N ALA A 107 6.76 -6.63 -5.96
CA ALA A 107 7.13 -8.00 -6.30
C ALA A 107 8.43 -8.06 -7.13
N SER A 108 8.58 -7.15 -8.10
CA SER A 108 9.81 -7.04 -8.91
C SER A 108 11.02 -6.59 -8.08
N LEU A 109 10.83 -5.64 -7.14
CA LEU A 109 11.89 -5.16 -6.25
C LEU A 109 12.36 -6.24 -5.27
N LEU A 110 11.48 -7.16 -4.90
CA LEU A 110 11.79 -8.34 -4.10
C LEU A 110 12.39 -9.47 -4.95
N HIS A 111 12.61 -9.25 -6.26
CA HIS A 111 13.11 -10.24 -7.22
C HIS A 111 12.26 -11.52 -7.29
N LEU A 112 10.95 -11.39 -7.10
CA LEU A 112 10.03 -12.52 -7.22
C LEU A 112 9.79 -12.85 -8.69
N GLY A 113 9.50 -14.13 -8.97
CA GLY A 113 9.28 -14.62 -10.32
C GLY A 113 8.60 -15.98 -10.35
N GLU A 114 8.86 -16.75 -11.43
CA GLU A 114 8.29 -18.07 -11.63
C GLU A 114 8.60 -19.00 -10.45
N GLY A 115 7.57 -19.66 -9.92
CA GLY A 115 7.66 -20.54 -8.75
C GLY A 115 7.47 -19.85 -7.40
N ASP A 116 7.53 -18.52 -7.33
CA ASP A 116 7.25 -17.76 -6.12
C ASP A 116 5.76 -17.44 -5.98
N VAL A 117 5.28 -17.39 -4.74
CA VAL A 117 3.87 -17.13 -4.41
C VAL A 117 3.76 -15.84 -3.61
N VAL A 118 2.81 -15.00 -4.01
CA VAL A 118 2.38 -13.81 -3.25
C VAL A 118 0.94 -14.02 -2.80
N VAL A 119 0.72 -13.95 -1.50
CA VAL A 119 -0.61 -14.05 -0.88
C VAL A 119 -1.24 -12.68 -0.76
N GLN A 120 -2.54 -12.58 -1.02
CA GLN A 120 -3.32 -11.36 -0.84
C GLN A 120 -4.77 -11.69 -0.45
N PRO A 121 -5.51 -10.74 0.16
CA PRO A 121 -6.95 -10.91 0.36
C PRO A 121 -7.68 -11.08 -0.97
N ALA A 122 -8.70 -11.93 -1.02
CA ALA A 122 -9.50 -12.20 -2.22
C ALA A 122 -10.17 -10.93 -2.76
N VAL A 123 -10.66 -10.09 -1.85
CA VAL A 123 -11.18 -8.76 -2.16
C VAL A 123 -10.15 -7.73 -1.73
N SER A 124 -9.43 -7.17 -2.69
CA SER A 124 -8.31 -6.26 -2.42
C SER A 124 -8.08 -5.30 -3.58
N TYR A 125 -7.14 -4.37 -3.37
CA TYR A 125 -6.76 -3.42 -4.41
C TYR A 125 -6.11 -4.15 -5.61
N PRO A 126 -6.65 -3.98 -6.84
CA PRO A 126 -6.23 -4.78 -8.00
C PRO A 126 -4.74 -4.73 -8.33
N THR A 127 -4.05 -3.67 -7.91
CA THR A 127 -2.63 -3.47 -8.22
C THR A 127 -1.74 -4.50 -7.53
N TYR A 128 -2.15 -5.11 -6.41
CA TYR A 128 -1.38 -6.20 -5.77
C TYR A 128 -1.22 -7.38 -6.73
N GLU A 129 -2.33 -7.84 -7.31
CA GLU A 129 -2.33 -8.92 -8.29
C GLU A 129 -1.57 -8.54 -9.56
N ILE A 130 -1.82 -7.33 -10.08
CA ILE A 130 -1.18 -6.83 -11.30
C ILE A 130 0.35 -6.79 -11.12
N GLY A 131 0.85 -6.21 -10.03
CA GLY A 131 2.29 -6.15 -9.76
C GLY A 131 2.92 -7.52 -9.61
N THR A 132 2.23 -8.45 -8.96
CA THR A 132 2.68 -9.84 -8.80
C THR A 132 2.78 -10.55 -10.15
N GLN A 133 1.75 -10.44 -11.01
CA GLN A 133 1.73 -11.05 -12.34
C GLN A 133 2.79 -10.45 -13.26
N LEU A 134 3.02 -9.14 -13.21
CA LEU A 134 4.06 -8.47 -13.99
C LEU A 134 5.47 -8.94 -13.59
N ALA A 135 5.69 -9.30 -12.35
CA ALA A 135 6.94 -9.91 -11.89
C ALA A 135 7.09 -11.38 -12.31
N GLY A 136 6.02 -12.02 -12.81
CA GLY A 136 6.00 -13.44 -13.19
C GLY A 136 5.72 -14.39 -12.02
N ALA A 137 5.37 -13.86 -10.84
CA ALA A 137 5.04 -14.65 -9.66
C ALA A 137 3.55 -15.07 -9.64
N THR A 138 3.22 -16.07 -8.86
CA THR A 138 1.86 -16.59 -8.71
C THR A 138 1.12 -15.86 -7.61
N VAL A 139 -0.12 -15.46 -7.89
CA VAL A 139 -1.03 -14.88 -6.90
C VAL A 139 -1.86 -15.97 -6.24
N VAL A 140 -1.90 -15.98 -4.90
CA VAL A 140 -2.84 -16.78 -4.13
C VAL A 140 -3.74 -15.84 -3.33
N LYS A 141 -5.04 -16.00 -3.53
CA LYS A 141 -6.07 -15.22 -2.85
C LYS A 141 -6.64 -16.02 -1.69
N VAL A 142 -6.71 -15.40 -0.50
CA VAL A 142 -7.33 -15.97 0.70
C VAL A 142 -8.49 -15.08 1.14
N ASP A 143 -9.53 -15.66 1.69
CA ASP A 143 -10.70 -14.89 2.13
C ASP A 143 -10.37 -13.96 3.29
N ASP A 144 -9.56 -14.45 4.22
CA ASP A 144 -9.08 -13.70 5.38
C ASP A 144 -7.57 -13.93 5.57
N VAL A 145 -6.78 -12.88 5.39
CA VAL A 145 -5.33 -12.93 5.56
C VAL A 145 -4.91 -13.00 7.04
N THR A 146 -5.82 -12.68 7.97
CA THR A 146 -5.56 -12.80 9.42
C THR A 146 -5.66 -14.25 9.90
N ASP A 147 -6.36 -15.11 9.15
CA ASP A 147 -6.29 -16.55 9.29
C ASP A 147 -4.98 -17.08 8.71
N VAL A 148 -3.93 -17.11 9.53
CA VAL A 148 -2.59 -17.50 9.10
C VAL A 148 -2.53 -18.95 8.61
N ASP A 149 -3.42 -19.84 9.06
CA ASP A 149 -3.45 -21.22 8.61
C ASP A 149 -3.91 -21.35 7.15
N SER A 150 -4.63 -20.35 6.64
CA SER A 150 -5.08 -20.28 5.24
C SER A 150 -3.94 -20.15 4.23
N TRP A 151 -2.75 -19.70 4.65
CA TRP A 151 -1.63 -19.43 3.75
C TRP A 151 -0.25 -19.92 4.23
N VAL A 152 -0.03 -20.14 5.51
CA VAL A 152 1.31 -20.47 6.05
C VAL A 152 1.87 -21.80 5.54
N ASN A 153 1.01 -22.72 5.13
CA ASN A 153 1.39 -24.03 4.60
C ASN A 153 1.44 -24.07 3.07
N ILE A 154 1.17 -22.97 2.38
CA ILE A 154 1.31 -22.90 0.93
C ILE A 154 2.79 -22.89 0.58
N PRO A 155 3.25 -23.77 -0.34
CA PRO A 155 4.64 -23.79 -0.75
C PRO A 155 5.07 -22.48 -1.42
N ASN A 156 6.32 -22.09 -1.17
CA ASN A 156 6.97 -20.97 -1.83
C ASN A 156 6.31 -19.57 -1.62
N VAL A 157 5.54 -19.39 -0.56
CA VAL A 157 5.08 -18.04 -0.19
C VAL A 157 6.28 -17.18 0.14
N LYS A 158 6.43 -16.06 -0.59
CA LYS A 158 7.51 -15.08 -0.45
C LYS A 158 7.04 -13.74 0.08
N ALA A 159 5.79 -13.39 -0.18
CA ALA A 159 5.23 -12.14 0.30
C ALA A 159 3.74 -12.29 0.61
N ILE A 160 3.28 -11.51 1.58
CA ILE A 160 1.88 -11.44 2.00
C ILE A 160 1.47 -9.97 1.99
N TRP A 161 0.47 -9.61 1.17
CA TRP A 161 -0.15 -8.29 1.20
C TRP A 161 -1.20 -8.19 2.31
N ILE A 162 -1.11 -7.14 3.10
CA ILE A 162 -2.16 -6.69 4.01
C ILE A 162 -2.50 -5.23 3.71
N ASN A 163 -3.75 -4.83 3.95
CA ASN A 163 -4.19 -3.44 3.81
C ASN A 163 -5.04 -3.05 5.03
N SER A 164 -4.58 -2.09 5.79
CA SER A 164 -5.25 -1.69 7.03
C SER A 164 -5.08 -0.20 7.31
N PRO A 165 -6.19 0.58 7.34
CA PRO A 165 -7.58 0.24 7.00
C PRO A 165 -7.73 -0.28 5.57
N CYS A 166 -8.62 -1.25 5.36
CA CYS A 166 -8.75 -1.99 4.11
C CYS A 166 -9.60 -1.26 3.08
N ASN A 167 -9.18 -1.26 1.84
CA ASN A 167 -10.01 -0.96 0.69
C ASN A 167 -10.41 -2.29 0.01
N PRO A 168 -11.73 -2.66 -0.07
CA PRO A 168 -12.88 -1.78 0.11
C PRO A 168 -13.63 -1.92 1.45
N SER A 169 -13.28 -2.87 2.33
CA SER A 169 -14.11 -3.23 3.49
C SER A 169 -14.10 -2.18 4.62
N GLY A 170 -13.06 -1.37 4.73
CA GLY A 170 -12.84 -0.46 5.84
C GLY A 170 -12.36 -1.14 7.13
N GLU A 171 -12.12 -2.44 7.10
CA GLU A 171 -11.62 -3.18 8.26
C GLU A 171 -10.24 -2.73 8.68
N VAL A 172 -10.01 -2.76 9.98
CA VAL A 172 -8.71 -2.45 10.58
C VAL A 172 -8.21 -3.66 11.34
N ILE A 173 -7.06 -4.17 10.91
CA ILE A 173 -6.41 -5.32 11.53
C ILE A 173 -5.92 -4.92 12.93
N SER A 174 -6.18 -5.77 13.94
CA SER A 174 -5.72 -5.53 15.31
C SER A 174 -4.21 -5.74 15.45
N ALA A 175 -3.61 -5.17 16.50
CA ALA A 175 -2.19 -5.36 16.78
C ALA A 175 -1.83 -6.83 17.03
N ASP A 176 -2.74 -7.59 17.65
CA ASP A 176 -2.52 -9.03 17.91
C ASP A 176 -2.48 -9.81 16.59
N TRP A 177 -3.45 -9.58 15.70
CA TRP A 177 -3.44 -10.22 14.38
C TRP A 177 -2.23 -9.81 13.53
N LEU A 178 -1.82 -8.54 13.57
CA LEU A 178 -0.58 -8.11 12.90
C LEU A 178 0.64 -8.86 13.44
N THR A 179 0.69 -9.08 14.76
CA THR A 179 1.76 -9.83 15.41
C THR A 179 1.78 -11.28 14.91
N ASP A 180 0.62 -11.93 14.84
CA ASP A 180 0.49 -13.31 14.38
C ASP A 180 0.88 -13.45 12.90
N ILE A 181 0.42 -12.53 12.03
CA ILE A 181 0.80 -12.50 10.61
C ILE A 181 2.32 -12.36 10.46
N VAL A 182 2.94 -11.40 11.16
CA VAL A 182 4.39 -11.18 11.07
C VAL A 182 5.17 -12.38 11.60
N ALA A 183 4.72 -12.98 12.71
CA ALA A 183 5.36 -14.18 13.27
C ALA A 183 5.25 -15.37 12.30
N ALA A 184 4.09 -15.58 11.70
CA ALA A 184 3.87 -16.63 10.71
C ALA A 184 4.72 -16.42 9.45
N ALA A 185 4.75 -15.20 8.90
CA ALA A 185 5.57 -14.87 7.74
C ALA A 185 7.06 -15.10 7.99
N ARG A 186 7.57 -14.70 9.16
CA ARG A 186 8.96 -14.95 9.56
C ARG A 186 9.30 -16.45 9.61
N ARG A 187 8.40 -17.31 10.12
CA ARG A 187 8.64 -18.76 10.16
C ARG A 187 8.88 -19.39 8.80
N ILE A 188 8.22 -18.85 7.76
CA ILE A 188 8.35 -19.36 6.38
C ILE A 188 9.31 -18.55 5.51
N GLY A 189 9.96 -17.53 6.08
CA GLY A 189 10.88 -16.65 5.34
C GLY A 189 10.20 -15.71 4.35
N ALA A 190 8.94 -15.36 4.58
CA ALA A 190 8.18 -14.45 3.73
C ALA A 190 8.21 -13.01 4.27
N VAL A 191 7.99 -12.04 3.37
CA VAL A 191 7.89 -10.62 3.69
C VAL A 191 6.42 -10.20 3.83
N VAL A 192 6.09 -9.44 4.86
CA VAL A 192 4.79 -8.78 4.98
C VAL A 192 4.85 -7.42 4.31
N LEU A 193 3.95 -7.18 3.36
CA LEU A 193 3.77 -5.94 2.63
C LEU A 193 2.51 -5.26 3.18
N SER A 194 2.69 -4.19 3.96
CA SER A 194 1.58 -3.46 4.59
C SER A 194 1.24 -2.20 3.81
N ASP A 195 0.07 -2.19 3.18
CA ASP A 195 -0.48 -0.99 2.57
C ASP A 195 -1.29 -0.22 3.61
N GLU A 196 -0.74 0.92 4.03
CA GLU A 196 -1.30 1.77 5.07
C GLU A 196 -1.78 3.14 4.52
N CYS A 197 -2.14 3.21 3.24
CA CYS A 197 -2.54 4.48 2.62
C CYS A 197 -3.75 5.15 3.31
N TYR A 198 -4.58 4.40 4.02
CA TYR A 198 -5.73 4.91 4.79
C TYR A 198 -5.51 5.01 6.30
N VAL A 199 -4.29 4.89 6.76
CA VAL A 199 -3.97 4.79 8.18
C VAL A 199 -4.47 5.96 9.05
N LEU A 200 -4.60 7.16 8.50
CA LEU A 200 -5.17 8.33 9.18
C LEU A 200 -6.69 8.43 9.06
N MET A 201 -7.34 7.49 8.39
CA MET A 201 -8.78 7.42 8.18
C MET A 201 -9.51 6.49 9.17
N ASP A 202 -8.83 6.02 10.22
CA ASP A 202 -9.46 5.22 11.27
C ASP A 202 -10.20 6.12 12.26
N TRP A 203 -11.53 6.12 12.17
CA TRP A 203 -12.43 6.93 13.01
C TRP A 203 -12.91 6.22 14.28
N ARG A 204 -12.51 4.96 14.52
CA ARG A 204 -12.99 4.16 15.66
C ARG A 204 -12.47 4.64 17.00
N SER A 205 -11.37 5.38 17.04
CA SER A 205 -10.88 5.99 18.26
C SER A 205 -10.33 7.40 18.00
N VAL A 206 -10.63 8.32 18.90
CA VAL A 206 -10.04 9.66 18.92
C VAL A 206 -8.55 9.60 19.31
N ARG A 207 -8.12 8.50 19.92
CA ARG A 207 -6.71 8.23 20.17
C ARG A 207 -6.11 7.69 18.89
N ARG A 208 -5.15 8.44 18.36
CA ARG A 208 -4.33 8.02 17.23
C ARG A 208 -3.90 6.57 17.44
N ASN A 209 -4.24 5.71 16.50
CA ASN A 209 -3.89 4.31 16.59
C ASN A 209 -2.37 4.21 16.36
N THR A 210 -1.60 4.24 17.44
CA THR A 210 -0.14 4.07 17.42
C THR A 210 0.26 2.61 17.19
N ALA A 211 -0.70 1.73 16.95
CA ALA A 211 -0.51 0.30 16.87
C ALA A 211 0.00 -0.22 15.51
N ALA A 212 0.24 0.64 14.52
CA ALA A 212 0.90 0.18 13.32
C ALA A 212 2.41 0.11 13.54
N PHE A 213 2.93 -1.08 13.54
CA PHE A 213 4.36 -1.41 13.52
C PHE A 213 5.25 -0.82 14.63
N SER A 214 4.99 -1.12 15.87
CA SER A 214 6.09 -1.39 16.78
C SER A 214 6.52 -2.84 16.58
N ALA A 215 7.36 -3.11 15.61
CA ALA A 215 7.99 -4.42 15.51
C ALA A 215 8.71 -4.69 16.84
N PRO A 216 8.49 -5.83 17.53
CA PRO A 216 9.28 -6.16 18.69
C PRO A 216 10.75 -6.16 18.24
N ALA A 217 11.58 -5.43 18.98
CA ALA A 217 13.01 -5.36 18.76
C ALA A 217 13.53 -6.77 18.54
N ALA A 218 14.22 -7.00 17.41
CA ALA A 218 14.94 -8.22 17.19
C ALA A 218 15.93 -8.36 18.36
N SER A 219 15.69 -9.28 19.27
CA SER A 219 16.72 -9.67 20.23
C SER A 219 17.89 -10.21 19.42
N ALA A 220 18.95 -9.41 19.31
CA ALA A 220 20.22 -9.89 18.83
C ALA A 220 20.71 -10.93 19.84
N SER A 221 20.48 -12.19 19.53
CA SER A 221 21.21 -13.29 20.17
C SER A 221 22.44 -13.53 19.30
N ALA A 222 23.59 -13.32 19.93
CA ALA A 222 24.93 -13.60 19.46
C ALA A 222 25.10 -15.05 18.96
#